data_076ecdbf5027ee9c33ffdf4683bb7072
#
_entry.id   076ecdbf5027ee9c33ffdf4683bb7072
#
_cell.length_a   1.000
_cell.length_b   1.000
_cell.length_c   1.000
_cell.angle_alpha   90.00
_cell.angle_beta   90.00
_cell.angle_gamma   90.00
#
_symmetry.space_group_name_H-M   'P 1'
#
loop_
_entity.id
_entity.type
_entity.pdbx_description
1 polymer ?
#
loop_
_entity_poly.entity_id
_entity_poly.type
_entity_poly.pdbx_seq_one_letter_code
_entity_poly.pdbx_strand_id
1 'polypeptide(L)'
;HQNFDVEPDLVTMAKGITSAYLPLSATAVRAELFDVFKDDHPYAHFRHVNTFGGNATACALSLKTLELMEERKLVERSRELGEKLKQLLEPLRDHPHVGDMRFFGFMAGIELVSDMQKKTPAPADVVGRVIAACKNRGVLIGKNSDTVPEQNNVLTLAPPFVISDEELEWLAKVVIEAVREARR
;
A
#
# COMPACT_ATOMS: atom_id res chain seq x y z
N HIS A 1 11.69 -3.83 5.55
CA HIS A 1 12.69 -3.86 6.61
C HIS A 1 13.94 -3.04 6.25
N GLN A 2 14.42 -3.08 5.00
CA GLN A 2 15.65 -2.36 4.58
C GLN A 2 15.54 -0.83 4.80
N ASN A 3 14.36 -0.24 4.62
CA ASN A 3 14.14 1.20 4.84
C ASN A 3 14.24 1.64 6.32
N PHE A 4 14.26 0.69 7.24
CA PHE A 4 14.31 0.93 8.69
C PHE A 4 15.54 0.33 9.36
N ASP A 5 16.48 -0.16 8.56
CA ASP A 5 17.70 -0.83 9.02
C ASP A 5 17.41 -1.95 10.05
N VAL A 6 16.40 -2.77 9.73
CA VAL A 6 15.98 -3.91 10.55
C VAL A 6 16.32 -5.20 9.81
N GLU A 7 16.97 -6.13 10.50
CA GLU A 7 17.19 -7.50 10.03
C GLU A 7 16.19 -8.45 10.68
N PRO A 8 15.11 -8.84 9.99
CA PRO A 8 14.11 -9.75 10.56
C PRO A 8 14.60 -11.20 10.55
N ASP A 9 14.24 -11.97 11.55
CA ASP A 9 14.43 -13.43 11.57
C ASP A 9 13.41 -14.16 10.70
N LEU A 10 12.21 -13.60 10.58
CA LEU A 10 11.09 -14.14 9.80
C LEU A 10 10.43 -13.02 9.01
N VAL A 11 10.11 -13.29 7.73
CA VAL A 11 9.37 -12.37 6.86
C VAL A 11 8.19 -13.11 6.25
N THR A 12 6.98 -12.65 6.55
CA THR A 12 5.76 -13.16 5.90
C THR A 12 5.41 -12.32 4.69
N MET A 13 5.07 -12.98 3.59
CA MET A 13 4.76 -12.36 2.30
C MET A 13 3.47 -12.94 1.72
N ALA A 14 2.67 -12.09 1.09
CA ALA A 14 1.45 -12.50 0.40
C ALA A 14 1.06 -11.45 -0.65
N LYS A 15 -0.15 -11.53 -1.18
CA LYS A 15 -0.78 -10.52 -2.07
C LYS A 15 0.08 -10.20 -3.29
N GLY A 16 0.90 -9.17 -3.23
CA GLY A 16 1.76 -8.70 -4.32
C GLY A 16 2.69 -9.75 -4.92
N ILE A 17 3.05 -10.82 -4.18
CA ILE A 17 3.95 -11.86 -4.70
C ILE A 17 3.37 -12.63 -5.90
N THR A 18 2.05 -12.57 -6.10
CA THR A 18 1.35 -13.13 -7.27
C THR A 18 0.57 -12.07 -8.03
N SER A 19 0.75 -10.78 -7.75
CA SER A 19 -0.08 -9.69 -8.29
C SER A 19 -1.59 -9.96 -8.15
N ALA A 20 -2.00 -10.66 -7.10
CA ALA A 20 -3.38 -11.07 -6.80
C ALA A 20 -4.05 -12.03 -7.83
N TYR A 21 -3.32 -12.59 -8.77
CA TYR A 21 -3.87 -13.56 -9.72
C TYR A 21 -4.19 -14.91 -9.09
N LEU A 22 -3.38 -15.36 -8.14
CA LEU A 22 -3.61 -16.63 -7.42
C LEU A 22 -3.31 -16.45 -5.92
N PRO A 23 -4.02 -17.18 -5.04
CA PRO A 23 -3.73 -17.16 -3.61
C PRO A 23 -2.40 -17.86 -3.32
N LEU A 24 -1.46 -17.11 -2.78
CA LEU A 24 -0.16 -17.62 -2.29
C LEU A 24 0.30 -16.76 -1.13
N SER A 25 0.87 -17.41 -0.14
CA SER A 25 1.69 -16.77 0.89
C SER A 25 2.99 -17.53 1.07
N ALA A 26 4.01 -16.84 1.51
CA ALA A 26 5.31 -17.42 1.81
C ALA A 26 5.83 -16.84 3.13
N THR A 27 6.64 -17.62 3.82
CA THR A 27 7.41 -17.18 4.98
C THR A 27 8.87 -17.48 4.71
N ALA A 28 9.70 -16.45 4.64
CA ALA A 28 11.14 -16.60 4.63
C ALA A 28 11.63 -16.64 6.07
N VAL A 29 12.58 -17.52 6.36
CA VAL A 29 13.21 -17.66 7.67
C VAL A 29 14.73 -17.65 7.53
N ARG A 30 15.44 -17.19 8.54
CA ARG A 30 16.89 -17.27 8.58
C ARG A 30 17.34 -18.73 8.55
N ALA A 31 18.47 -18.99 7.93
CA ALA A 31 19.01 -20.35 7.76
C ALA A 31 19.18 -21.06 9.11
N GLU A 32 19.69 -20.35 10.11
CA GLU A 32 19.94 -20.89 11.45
C GLU A 32 18.66 -21.39 12.13
N LEU A 33 17.53 -20.73 11.89
CA LEU A 33 16.23 -21.19 12.40
C LEU A 33 15.73 -22.43 11.68
N PHE A 34 15.99 -22.50 10.36
CA PHE A 34 15.61 -23.67 9.57
C PHE A 34 16.49 -24.89 9.92
N ASP A 35 17.74 -24.68 10.25
CA ASP A 35 18.70 -25.77 10.56
C ASP A 35 18.28 -26.61 11.77
N VAL A 36 17.51 -26.02 12.71
CA VAL A 36 16.93 -26.75 13.85
C VAL A 36 16.04 -27.92 13.39
N PHE A 37 15.42 -27.82 12.20
CA PHE A 37 14.56 -28.87 11.63
C PHE A 37 15.31 -29.96 10.87
N LYS A 38 16.64 -29.85 10.76
CA LYS A 38 17.51 -30.84 10.08
C LYS A 38 18.15 -31.84 11.05
N ASP A 39 17.85 -31.73 12.34
CA ASP A 39 18.35 -32.68 13.37
C ASP A 39 17.80 -34.10 13.11
N ASP A 40 18.58 -35.12 13.40
CA ASP A 40 18.20 -36.54 13.26
C ASP A 40 17.15 -36.99 14.32
N HIS A 41 16.79 -36.11 15.25
CA HIS A 41 15.78 -36.43 16.25
C HIS A 41 14.41 -36.64 15.59
N PRO A 42 13.63 -37.69 15.94
CA PRO A 42 12.36 -38.03 15.29
C PRO A 42 11.30 -36.91 15.28
N TYR A 43 11.44 -35.91 16.12
CA TYR A 43 10.51 -34.77 16.24
C TYR A 43 11.10 -33.43 15.78
N ALA A 44 12.31 -33.41 15.24
CA ALA A 44 12.96 -32.17 14.81
C ALA A 44 12.40 -31.59 13.51
N HIS A 45 11.79 -32.40 12.66
CA HIS A 45 11.32 -31.97 11.35
C HIS A 45 10.12 -31.00 11.42
N PHE A 46 10.08 -30.05 10.47
CA PHE A 46 8.99 -29.09 10.34
C PHE A 46 7.69 -29.78 9.90
N ARG A 47 6.65 -29.71 10.73
CA ARG A 47 5.38 -30.45 10.56
C ARG A 47 4.21 -29.57 10.14
N HIS A 48 4.46 -28.43 9.56
CA HIS A 48 3.41 -27.54 9.06
C HIS A 48 3.11 -27.84 7.59
N VAL A 49 1.99 -28.49 7.32
CA VAL A 49 1.57 -28.88 5.97
C VAL A 49 0.20 -28.29 5.67
N ASN A 50 0.09 -27.62 4.52
CA ASN A 50 -1.18 -27.13 3.99
C ASN A 50 -1.53 -27.92 2.73
N THR A 51 -2.80 -28.27 2.53
CA THR A 51 -3.27 -29.05 1.36
C THR A 51 -2.84 -28.42 0.03
N PHE A 52 -2.88 -27.08 -0.07
CA PHE A 52 -2.46 -26.31 -1.25
C PHE A 52 -1.03 -25.75 -1.14
N GLY A 53 -0.28 -26.15 -0.12
CA GLY A 53 1.12 -25.72 0.05
C GLY A 53 1.97 -26.14 -1.14
N GLY A 54 2.82 -25.23 -1.64
CA GLY A 54 3.67 -25.50 -2.79
C GLY A 54 2.92 -25.69 -4.12
N ASN A 55 1.72 -25.12 -4.27
CA ASN A 55 0.99 -25.18 -5.53
C ASN A 55 1.86 -24.69 -6.68
N ALA A 56 2.18 -25.57 -7.64
CA ALA A 56 3.15 -25.33 -8.69
C ALA A 56 2.78 -24.13 -9.58
N THR A 57 1.49 -23.98 -9.90
CA THR A 57 1.00 -22.86 -10.72
C THR A 57 1.18 -21.54 -10.01
N ALA A 58 0.83 -21.46 -8.71
CA ALA A 58 0.98 -20.24 -7.93
C ALA A 58 2.47 -19.89 -7.72
N CYS A 59 3.33 -20.88 -7.50
CA CYS A 59 4.77 -20.69 -7.39
C CYS A 59 5.38 -20.18 -8.70
N ALA A 60 5.01 -20.77 -9.85
CA ALA A 60 5.48 -20.31 -11.16
C ALA A 60 5.04 -18.88 -11.46
N LEU A 61 3.79 -18.52 -11.12
CA LEU A 61 3.28 -17.16 -11.26
C LEU A 61 4.05 -16.18 -10.35
N SER A 62 4.34 -16.57 -9.11
CA SER A 62 5.13 -15.75 -8.19
C SER A 62 6.54 -15.50 -8.71
N LEU A 63 7.21 -16.54 -9.21
CA LEU A 63 8.53 -16.39 -9.83
C LEU A 63 8.49 -15.41 -11.00
N LYS A 64 7.48 -15.52 -11.89
CA LYS A 64 7.33 -14.56 -13.01
C LYS A 64 7.02 -13.14 -12.53
N THR A 65 6.27 -12.98 -11.46
CA THR A 65 6.00 -11.67 -10.85
C THR A 65 7.30 -11.03 -10.35
N LEU A 66 8.13 -11.80 -9.63
CA LEU A 66 9.42 -11.31 -9.12
C LEU A 66 10.38 -10.95 -10.26
N GLU A 67 10.46 -11.81 -11.29
CA GLU A 67 11.25 -11.54 -12.50
C GLU A 67 10.85 -10.21 -13.15
N LEU A 68 9.53 -9.97 -13.34
CA LEU A 68 9.03 -8.71 -13.89
C LEU A 68 9.33 -7.50 -13.01
N MET A 69 9.30 -7.68 -11.68
CA MET A 69 9.67 -6.61 -10.74
C MET A 69 11.14 -6.21 -10.89
N GLU A 70 12.04 -7.18 -11.07
CA GLU A 70 13.46 -6.95 -11.31
C GLU A 70 13.71 -6.34 -12.69
N GLU A 71 13.19 -6.96 -13.76
CA GLU A 71 13.35 -6.50 -15.15
C GLU A 71 12.90 -5.04 -15.33
N ARG A 72 11.77 -4.66 -14.69
CA ARG A 72 11.17 -3.33 -14.79
C ARG A 72 11.62 -2.38 -13.70
N LYS A 73 12.51 -2.80 -12.82
CA LYS A 73 13.03 -2.01 -11.69
C LYS A 73 11.90 -1.36 -10.87
N LEU A 74 10.85 -2.15 -10.55
CA LEU A 74 9.64 -1.60 -9.95
C LEU A 74 9.86 -1.05 -8.53
N VAL A 75 10.87 -1.49 -7.81
CA VAL A 75 11.24 -0.94 -6.49
C VAL A 75 11.77 0.49 -6.64
N GLU A 76 12.70 0.71 -7.57
CA GLU A 76 13.25 2.03 -7.89
C GLU A 76 12.15 2.94 -8.43
N ARG A 77 11.35 2.42 -9.38
CA ARG A 77 10.20 3.15 -9.93
C ARG A 77 9.19 3.55 -8.86
N SER A 78 8.93 2.70 -7.87
CA SER A 78 8.05 3.04 -6.74
C SER A 78 8.56 4.27 -5.96
N ARG A 79 9.86 4.41 -5.80
CA ARG A 79 10.48 5.57 -5.14
C ARG A 79 10.33 6.83 -5.99
N GLU A 80 10.65 6.74 -7.27
CA GLU A 80 10.57 7.87 -8.22
C GLU A 80 9.13 8.39 -8.35
N LEU A 81 8.17 7.47 -8.57
CA LEU A 81 6.74 7.82 -8.65
C LEU A 81 6.20 8.36 -7.33
N GLY A 82 6.71 7.87 -6.19
CA GLY A 82 6.35 8.38 -4.87
C GLY A 82 6.75 9.84 -4.67
N GLU A 83 7.97 10.21 -5.06
CA GLU A 83 8.42 11.60 -5.03
C GLU A 83 7.64 12.48 -6.00
N LYS A 84 7.34 11.98 -7.20
CA LYS A 84 6.48 12.70 -8.17
C LYS A 84 5.07 12.91 -7.60
N LEU A 85 4.44 11.87 -7.04
CA LEU A 85 3.12 11.97 -6.41
C LEU A 85 3.11 13.01 -5.28
N LYS A 86 4.14 13.00 -4.43
CA LYS A 86 4.30 13.97 -3.34
C LYS A 86 4.36 15.40 -3.87
N GLN A 87 5.14 15.65 -4.91
CA GLN A 87 5.23 16.97 -5.55
C GLN A 87 3.90 17.39 -6.17
N LEU A 88 3.20 16.50 -6.87
CA LEU A 88 1.91 16.78 -7.47
C LEU A 88 0.83 17.12 -6.44
N LEU A 89 0.87 16.52 -5.25
CA LEU A 89 -0.09 16.75 -4.17
C LEU A 89 0.29 17.94 -3.26
N GLU A 90 1.46 18.53 -3.44
CA GLU A 90 1.93 19.67 -2.62
C GLU A 90 0.90 20.82 -2.49
N PRO A 91 0.08 21.14 -3.52
CA PRO A 91 -0.97 22.16 -3.41
C PRO A 91 -2.05 21.89 -2.34
N LEU A 92 -2.08 20.70 -1.74
CA LEU A 92 -2.96 20.35 -0.64
C LEU A 92 -2.34 20.58 0.74
N ARG A 93 -1.04 20.82 0.84
CA ARG A 93 -0.32 20.91 2.13
C ARG A 93 -0.89 21.98 3.04
N ASP A 94 -1.19 23.14 2.49
CA ASP A 94 -1.70 24.29 3.24
C ASP A 94 -3.24 24.40 3.16
N HIS A 95 -3.90 23.33 2.69
CA HIS A 95 -5.35 23.34 2.58
C HIS A 95 -5.98 23.22 3.97
N PRO A 96 -6.95 24.10 4.37
CA PRO A 96 -7.46 24.18 5.73
C PRO A 96 -8.19 22.94 6.24
N HIS A 97 -8.48 21.98 5.36
CA HIS A 97 -9.10 20.71 5.70
C HIS A 97 -8.17 19.50 5.53
N VAL A 98 -6.86 19.74 5.29
CA VAL A 98 -5.84 18.69 5.24
C VAL A 98 -4.98 18.80 6.50
N GLY A 99 -5.19 17.88 7.43
CA GLY A 99 -4.48 17.85 8.70
C GLY A 99 -3.03 17.37 8.56
N ASP A 100 -2.81 16.38 7.69
CA ASP A 100 -1.49 15.82 7.44
C ASP A 100 -1.45 15.11 6.09
N MET A 101 -0.26 14.97 5.51
CA MET A 101 0.00 14.16 4.33
C MET A 101 1.24 13.29 4.58
N ARG A 102 1.06 11.98 4.52
CA ARG A 102 2.10 10.98 4.74
C ARG A 102 2.39 10.21 3.48
N PHE A 103 3.67 9.96 3.21
CA PHE A 103 4.12 9.23 2.03
C PHE A 103 5.11 8.13 2.43
N PHE A 104 4.98 6.97 1.80
CA PHE A 104 5.93 5.88 1.93
C PHE A 104 6.05 5.13 0.59
N GLY A 105 7.17 5.30 -0.11
CA GLY A 105 7.31 4.88 -1.50
C GLY A 105 6.17 5.48 -2.33
N PHE A 106 5.45 4.65 -3.07
CA PHE A 106 4.34 5.06 -3.92
C PHE A 106 2.96 4.99 -3.23
N MET A 107 2.94 5.01 -1.91
CA MET A 107 1.71 5.08 -1.12
C MET A 107 1.58 6.47 -0.48
N ALA A 108 0.36 6.99 -0.45
CA ALA A 108 0.07 8.25 0.22
C ALA A 108 -1.18 8.14 1.11
N GLY A 109 -1.14 8.84 2.24
CA GLY A 109 -2.28 9.08 3.12
C GLY A 109 -2.51 10.58 3.26
N ILE A 110 -3.74 11.03 3.01
CA ILE A 110 -4.16 12.42 3.17
C ILE A 110 -5.21 12.46 4.28
N GLU A 111 -4.86 13.06 5.41
CA GLU A 111 -5.75 13.16 6.56
C GLU A 111 -6.65 14.38 6.41
N LEU A 112 -7.95 14.14 6.36
CA LEU A 112 -8.94 15.21 6.29
C LEU A 112 -9.39 15.62 7.69
N VAL A 113 -9.45 16.94 7.95
CA VAL A 113 -9.84 17.51 9.23
C VAL A 113 -10.91 18.60 9.05
N SER A 114 -11.76 18.73 10.06
CA SER A 114 -12.72 19.83 10.18
C SER A 114 -12.12 21.06 10.88
N ASP A 115 -11.13 20.83 11.73
CA ASP A 115 -10.37 21.87 12.45
C ASP A 115 -8.87 21.56 12.37
N MET A 116 -8.12 22.42 11.72
CA MET A 116 -6.67 22.26 11.50
C MET A 116 -5.86 22.39 12.79
N GLN A 117 -6.27 23.26 13.73
CA GLN A 117 -5.55 23.47 14.98
C GLN A 117 -5.71 22.31 15.95
N LYS A 118 -6.94 21.83 16.08
CA LYS A 118 -7.29 20.71 16.97
C LYS A 118 -7.08 19.36 16.33
N LYS A 119 -6.79 19.31 15.04
CA LYS A 119 -6.74 18.07 14.25
C LYS A 119 -8.01 17.23 14.38
N THR A 120 -9.18 17.89 14.52
CA THR A 120 -10.46 17.19 14.62
C THR A 120 -10.75 16.48 13.30
N PRO A 121 -10.98 15.15 13.30
CA PRO A 121 -11.27 14.40 12.08
C PRO A 121 -12.43 15.00 11.28
N ALA A 122 -12.34 14.98 9.97
CA ALA A 122 -13.44 15.34 9.11
C ALA A 122 -14.59 14.32 9.26
N PRO A 123 -15.87 14.76 9.25
CA PRO A 123 -17.01 13.85 9.28
C PRO A 123 -16.99 12.84 8.14
N ALA A 124 -17.51 11.64 8.38
CA ALA A 124 -17.49 10.53 7.42
C ALA A 124 -18.20 10.86 6.09
N ASP A 125 -19.24 11.70 6.13
CA ASP A 125 -19.94 12.16 4.92
C ASP A 125 -19.07 13.07 4.06
N VAL A 126 -18.22 13.91 4.65
CA VAL A 126 -17.23 14.75 3.93
C VAL A 126 -16.22 13.86 3.21
N VAL A 127 -15.66 12.89 3.92
CA VAL A 127 -14.73 11.90 3.33
C VAL A 127 -15.41 11.13 2.20
N GLY A 128 -16.65 10.70 2.41
CA GLY A 128 -17.47 10.03 1.40
C GLY A 128 -17.71 10.88 0.15
N ARG A 129 -17.96 12.18 0.31
CA ARG A 129 -18.10 13.11 -0.84
C ARG A 129 -16.81 13.22 -1.65
N VAL A 130 -15.64 13.33 -1.01
CA VAL A 130 -14.35 13.36 -1.72
C VAL A 130 -14.15 12.07 -2.53
N ILE A 131 -14.38 10.91 -1.94
CA ILE A 131 -14.24 9.62 -2.63
C ILE A 131 -15.22 9.52 -3.81
N ALA A 132 -16.47 9.91 -3.62
CA ALA A 132 -17.48 9.93 -4.67
C ALA A 132 -17.11 10.90 -5.80
N ALA A 133 -16.59 12.08 -5.49
CA ALA A 133 -16.14 13.05 -6.47
C ALA A 133 -14.95 12.51 -7.31
N CYS A 134 -14.00 11.83 -6.68
CA CYS A 134 -12.93 11.13 -7.40
C CYS A 134 -13.48 10.04 -8.32
N LYS A 135 -14.36 9.19 -7.80
CA LYS A 135 -14.98 8.10 -8.56
C LYS A 135 -15.75 8.61 -9.78
N ASN A 136 -16.51 9.68 -9.65
CA ASN A 136 -17.26 10.28 -10.76
C ASN A 136 -16.35 10.85 -11.84
N ARG A 137 -15.08 11.11 -11.55
CA ARG A 137 -14.03 11.53 -12.49
C ARG A 137 -13.13 10.37 -12.95
N GLY A 138 -13.54 9.12 -12.69
CA GLY A 138 -12.81 7.92 -13.11
C GLY A 138 -11.60 7.55 -12.25
N VAL A 139 -11.43 8.15 -11.06
CA VAL A 139 -10.34 7.84 -10.13
C VAL A 139 -10.87 7.13 -8.89
N LEU A 140 -10.43 5.90 -8.68
CA LEU A 140 -10.76 5.13 -7.48
C LEU A 140 -9.69 5.33 -6.42
N ILE A 141 -10.10 5.84 -5.27
CA ILE A 141 -9.26 5.97 -4.08
C ILE A 141 -9.92 5.27 -2.89
N GLY A 142 -9.11 4.91 -1.90
CA GLY A 142 -9.58 4.33 -0.66
C GLY A 142 -9.62 5.32 0.50
N LYS A 143 -10.05 4.82 1.65
CA LYS A 143 -9.85 5.44 2.95
C LYS A 143 -9.34 4.40 3.94
N ASN A 144 -8.78 4.84 5.08
CA ASN A 144 -8.50 3.93 6.18
C ASN A 144 -9.79 3.28 6.71
N SER A 145 -9.62 2.09 7.32
CA SER A 145 -10.75 1.33 7.88
C SER A 145 -11.34 2.00 9.13
N ASP A 146 -12.55 1.57 9.50
CA ASP A 146 -13.26 2.00 10.69
C ASP A 146 -12.75 1.28 11.97
N THR A 147 -11.46 0.93 12.01
CA THR A 147 -10.83 0.22 13.15
C THR A 147 -10.83 1.05 14.43
N VAL A 148 -10.68 2.35 14.30
CA VAL A 148 -10.81 3.30 15.39
C VAL A 148 -12.04 4.17 15.13
N PRO A 149 -13.03 4.19 16.04
CA PRO A 149 -14.23 5.00 15.87
C PRO A 149 -13.89 6.47 15.58
N GLU A 150 -14.59 7.07 14.63
CA GLU A 150 -14.46 8.48 14.25
C GLU A 150 -13.09 8.89 13.65
N GLN A 151 -12.19 7.94 13.40
CA GLN A 151 -10.87 8.20 12.78
C GLN A 151 -10.72 7.53 11.41
N ASN A 152 -11.76 7.54 10.61
CA ASN A 152 -11.78 7.01 9.24
C ASN A 152 -11.64 8.10 8.16
N ASN A 153 -10.90 9.15 8.48
CA ASN A 153 -10.75 10.39 7.74
C ASN A 153 -9.47 10.49 6.89
N VAL A 154 -8.74 9.40 6.72
CA VAL A 154 -7.53 9.36 5.90
C VAL A 154 -7.84 8.78 4.53
N LEU A 155 -7.76 9.59 3.49
CA LEU A 155 -7.76 9.11 2.11
C LEU A 155 -6.48 8.31 1.84
N THR A 156 -6.60 7.16 1.20
CA THR A 156 -5.46 6.30 0.87
C THR A 156 -5.29 6.20 -0.63
N LEU A 157 -4.07 6.47 -1.09
CA LEU A 157 -3.66 6.36 -2.49
C LEU A 157 -2.59 5.26 -2.60
N ALA A 158 -2.84 4.28 -3.46
CA ALA A 158 -1.90 3.20 -3.76
C ALA A 158 -2.00 2.87 -5.27
N PRO A 159 -1.51 3.76 -6.14
CA PRO A 159 -1.60 3.55 -7.58
C PRO A 159 -0.74 2.35 -8.02
N PRO A 160 -1.06 1.68 -9.15
CA PRO A 160 -0.24 0.60 -9.66
C PRO A 160 1.10 1.12 -10.19
N PHE A 161 2.18 0.34 -10.03
CA PHE A 161 3.53 0.72 -10.50
C PHE A 161 3.65 0.91 -12.02
N VAL A 162 2.66 0.41 -12.76
CA VAL A 162 2.61 0.51 -14.24
C VAL A 162 1.85 1.74 -14.74
N ILE A 163 1.39 2.60 -13.83
CA ILE A 163 0.71 3.85 -14.18
C ILE A 163 1.61 4.73 -15.05
N SER A 164 1.04 5.42 -16.05
CA SER A 164 1.77 6.40 -16.82
C SER A 164 1.91 7.74 -16.06
N ASP A 165 2.79 8.59 -16.54
CA ASP A 165 2.99 9.91 -15.94
C ASP A 165 1.74 10.79 -16.09
N GLU A 166 1.06 10.71 -17.24
CA GLU A 166 -0.17 11.44 -17.52
C GLU A 166 -1.32 10.97 -16.62
N GLU A 167 -1.44 9.65 -16.41
CA GLU A 167 -2.43 9.07 -15.50
C GLU A 167 -2.17 9.48 -14.04
N LEU A 168 -0.90 9.54 -13.61
CA LEU A 168 -0.52 10.00 -12.29
C LEU A 168 -0.85 11.48 -12.07
N GLU A 169 -0.56 12.33 -13.07
CA GLU A 169 -0.91 13.75 -13.05
C GLU A 169 -2.42 13.95 -13.01
N TRP A 170 -3.17 13.17 -13.81
CA TRP A 170 -4.63 13.16 -13.76
C TRP A 170 -5.18 12.76 -12.41
N LEU A 171 -4.66 11.67 -11.83
CA LEU A 171 -5.04 11.21 -10.48
C LEU A 171 -4.84 12.32 -9.45
N ALA A 172 -3.67 12.92 -9.40
CA ALA A 172 -3.35 13.99 -8.45
C ALA A 172 -4.27 15.21 -8.63
N LYS A 173 -4.49 15.64 -9.88
CA LYS A 173 -5.41 16.74 -10.21
C LYS A 173 -6.82 16.46 -9.68
N VAL A 174 -7.37 15.27 -9.96
CA VAL A 174 -8.72 14.87 -9.54
C VAL A 174 -8.83 14.85 -8.02
N VAL A 175 -7.84 14.33 -7.31
CA VAL A 175 -7.82 14.32 -5.83
C VAL A 175 -7.80 15.74 -5.27
N ILE A 176 -6.98 16.63 -5.83
CA ILE A 176 -6.91 18.03 -5.40
C ILE A 176 -8.26 18.73 -5.59
N GLU A 177 -8.86 18.56 -6.76
CA GLU A 177 -10.19 19.16 -7.06
C GLU A 177 -11.26 18.63 -6.12
N ALA A 178 -11.31 17.30 -5.90
CA ALA A 178 -12.28 16.67 -5.02
C ALA A 178 -12.18 17.15 -3.57
N VAL A 179 -10.95 17.29 -3.04
CA VAL A 179 -10.72 17.83 -1.69
C VAL A 179 -11.17 19.29 -1.59
N ARG A 180 -10.91 20.10 -2.61
CA ARG A 180 -11.31 21.51 -2.64
C ARG A 180 -12.83 21.70 -2.74
N GLU A 181 -13.52 20.83 -3.46
CA GLU A 181 -14.98 20.87 -3.63
C GLU A 181 -15.77 20.37 -2.43
N ALA A 182 -15.21 19.51 -1.61
CA ALA A 182 -15.88 18.93 -0.44
C ALA A 182 -16.32 19.95 0.61
N ARG A 183 -15.93 21.23 0.43
CA ARG A 183 -16.35 22.39 1.24
C ARG A 183 -17.82 22.81 1.07
N ARG A 184 -18.44 22.39 -0.01
CA ARG A 184 -19.80 22.81 -0.37
C ARG A 184 -20.80 21.69 -0.04
#